data_be2225f6678ad851084aa282e14e906d
#
_entry.id   be2225f6678ad851084aa282e14e906d
#
_cell.length_a   1.000
_cell.length_b   1.000
_cell.length_c   1.000
_cell.angle_alpha   90.00
_cell.angle_beta   90.00
_cell.angle_gamma   90.00
#
_symmetry.space_group_name_H-M   'P 1'
#
loop_
_entity.id
_entity.type
_entity.pdbx_description
1 polymer ?
#
loop_
_entity_poly.entity_id
_entity_poly.type
_entity_poly.pdbx_seq_one_letter_code
_entity_poly.pdbx_strand_id
1 'polypeptide(L)'
;MRLLRVCVFVVAATSAVGALAAQEHSYTPADIENGSRIFQSTCAGCHGQNGDGVAGIDLSRGQFRRGTSDTEIIKIIQTGIPGTTMPPHVLSDTEAGTVVAYLRNMATIRRGAAPDVLRGVGDPARGKALFEGKGQCATCHRVNGKGPRLAPDLSEVGATRPLAELFQALLDPDATMRAGNRFFRVVTKDGATITGRLLNQDSYAVQLLDANERLVSLQKANLREFGYVKSSPMPSVRDKLSAQEVDDVVGYLATLKGVNP
;
A
#
# COMPACT_ATOMS: atom_id res chain seq x y z
N MET A 1 -36.09 -47.91 64.10
CA MET A 1 -35.37 -46.63 63.86
C MET A 1 -34.92 -46.57 62.40
N ARG A 2 -35.61 -45.78 61.55
CA ARG A 2 -35.30 -45.57 60.14
C ARG A 2 -34.62 -44.20 59.98
N LEU A 3 -33.37 -44.16 59.55
CA LEU A 3 -32.61 -42.96 59.27
C LEU A 3 -33.00 -42.46 57.86
N LEU A 4 -33.59 -41.25 57.83
CA LEU A 4 -33.92 -40.53 56.63
C LEU A 4 -32.67 -39.83 56.12
N ARG A 5 -32.12 -40.19 54.96
CA ARG A 5 -31.03 -39.48 54.28
C ARG A 5 -31.63 -38.39 53.42
N VAL A 6 -31.35 -37.14 53.80
CA VAL A 6 -31.69 -35.94 53.01
C VAL A 6 -30.54 -35.72 52.02
N CYS A 7 -30.82 -35.87 50.72
CA CYS A 7 -29.90 -35.47 49.67
C CYS A 7 -30.12 -33.98 49.36
N VAL A 8 -29.11 -33.17 49.68
CA VAL A 8 -29.04 -31.77 49.27
C VAL A 8 -28.46 -31.70 47.88
N PHE A 9 -29.27 -31.32 46.89
CA PHE A 9 -28.82 -30.99 45.53
C PHE A 9 -28.30 -29.55 45.53
N VAL A 10 -26.97 -29.36 45.36
CA VAL A 10 -26.37 -28.06 45.08
C VAL A 10 -26.45 -27.83 43.57
N VAL A 11 -27.33 -26.93 43.16
CA VAL A 11 -27.40 -26.44 41.75
C VAL A 11 -26.31 -25.40 41.56
N ALA A 12 -25.25 -25.77 40.90
CA ALA A 12 -24.20 -24.83 40.45
C ALA A 12 -24.72 -24.05 39.26
N ALA A 13 -25.06 -22.79 39.45
CA ALA A 13 -25.34 -21.83 38.37
C ALA A 13 -24.05 -21.41 37.67
N THR A 14 -23.76 -21.99 36.51
CA THR A 14 -22.68 -21.55 35.63
C THR A 14 -23.11 -20.29 34.91
N SER A 15 -22.62 -19.13 35.36
CA SER A 15 -22.76 -17.87 34.63
C SER A 15 -21.88 -17.94 33.35
N ALA A 16 -22.50 -18.16 32.19
CA ALA A 16 -21.85 -18.01 30.90
C ALA A 16 -21.62 -16.51 30.66
N VAL A 17 -20.39 -16.05 30.93
CA VAL A 17 -19.94 -14.74 30.45
C VAL A 17 -19.75 -14.85 28.94
N GLY A 18 -20.76 -14.40 28.20
CA GLY A 18 -20.66 -14.27 26.74
C GLY A 18 -19.58 -13.24 26.41
N ALA A 19 -18.45 -13.71 25.92
CA ALA A 19 -17.48 -12.82 25.28
C ALA A 19 -18.16 -12.22 24.04
N LEU A 20 -18.45 -10.90 24.06
CA LEU A 20 -18.77 -10.16 22.85
C LEU A 20 -17.53 -10.24 21.95
N ALA A 21 -17.55 -11.18 21.00
CA ALA A 21 -16.62 -11.17 19.90
C ALA A 21 -16.85 -9.86 19.14
N ALA A 22 -15.83 -8.99 19.10
CA ALA A 22 -15.83 -7.85 18.21
C ALA A 22 -16.06 -8.38 16.80
N GLN A 23 -17.12 -7.94 16.12
CA GLN A 23 -17.37 -8.30 14.73
C GLN A 23 -16.19 -7.78 13.92
N GLU A 24 -15.37 -8.67 13.42
CA GLU A 24 -14.37 -8.35 12.42
C GLU A 24 -15.12 -8.00 11.13
N HIS A 25 -15.20 -6.73 10.80
CA HIS A 25 -15.73 -6.30 9.53
C HIS A 25 -14.80 -6.80 8.42
N SER A 26 -15.30 -7.67 7.58
CA SER A 26 -14.61 -8.14 6.38
C SER A 26 -14.76 -7.08 5.29
N TYR A 27 -13.73 -6.25 5.11
CA TYR A 27 -13.67 -5.29 4.02
C TYR A 27 -13.21 -5.96 2.73
N THR A 28 -13.81 -5.58 1.60
CA THR A 28 -13.37 -6.06 0.30
C THR A 28 -12.09 -5.31 -0.15
N PRO A 29 -11.28 -5.91 -1.04
CA PRO A 29 -10.15 -5.21 -1.64
C PRO A 29 -10.54 -3.90 -2.35
N ALA A 30 -11.75 -3.86 -2.94
CA ALA A 30 -12.29 -2.66 -3.58
C ALA A 30 -12.59 -1.54 -2.57
N ASP A 31 -13.11 -1.88 -1.38
CA ASP A 31 -13.34 -0.89 -0.32
C ASP A 31 -12.03 -0.28 0.15
N ILE A 32 -11.00 -1.11 0.34
CA ILE A 32 -9.67 -0.67 0.76
C ILE A 32 -9.04 0.24 -0.29
N GLU A 33 -9.13 -0.10 -1.56
CA GLU A 33 -8.60 0.71 -2.67
C GLU A 33 -9.33 2.05 -2.78
N ASN A 34 -10.66 2.04 -2.71
CA ASN A 34 -11.47 3.26 -2.73
C ASN A 34 -11.14 4.16 -1.54
N GLY A 35 -11.05 3.58 -0.35
CA GLY A 35 -10.68 4.30 0.87
C GLY A 35 -9.27 4.90 0.80
N SER A 36 -8.32 4.17 0.22
CA SER A 36 -6.96 4.69 -0.02
C SER A 36 -6.99 5.94 -0.91
N ARG A 37 -7.75 5.91 -2.02
CA ARG A 37 -7.87 7.07 -2.91
C ARG A 37 -8.47 8.29 -2.22
N ILE A 38 -9.54 8.10 -1.46
CA ILE A 38 -10.18 9.20 -0.71
C ILE A 38 -9.23 9.71 0.37
N PHE A 39 -8.56 8.82 1.12
CA PHE A 39 -7.59 9.21 2.14
C PHE A 39 -6.46 10.05 1.55
N GLN A 40 -5.86 9.62 0.46
CA GLN A 40 -4.73 10.32 -0.17
C GLN A 40 -5.14 11.69 -0.73
N SER A 41 -6.35 11.83 -1.26
CA SER A 41 -6.82 13.10 -1.84
C SER A 41 -7.36 14.09 -0.80
N THR A 42 -7.91 13.60 0.31
CA THR A 42 -8.69 14.44 1.23
C THR A 42 -8.04 14.54 2.62
N CYS A 43 -7.42 13.48 3.11
CA CYS A 43 -6.95 13.37 4.49
C CYS A 43 -5.43 13.52 4.61
N ALA A 44 -4.67 13.05 3.61
CA ALA A 44 -3.21 12.98 3.67
C ALA A 44 -2.54 14.34 3.78
N GLY A 45 -3.19 15.42 3.31
CA GLY A 45 -2.67 16.79 3.44
C GLY A 45 -2.39 17.20 4.88
N CYS A 46 -3.20 16.72 5.84
CA CYS A 46 -3.01 16.95 7.27
C CYS A 46 -2.42 15.73 7.97
N HIS A 47 -2.95 14.54 7.68
CA HIS A 47 -2.58 13.31 8.39
C HIS A 47 -1.31 12.64 7.87
N GLY A 48 -0.70 13.15 6.79
CA GLY A 48 0.42 12.49 6.11
C GLY A 48 -0.04 11.26 5.33
N GLN A 49 0.74 10.86 4.36
CA GLN A 49 0.40 9.70 3.51
C GLN A 49 0.36 8.39 4.27
N ASN A 50 1.13 8.30 5.38
CA ASN A 50 1.17 7.14 6.27
C ASN A 50 0.19 7.25 7.45
N GLY A 51 -0.58 8.34 7.57
CA GLY A 51 -1.47 8.58 8.70
C GLY A 51 -0.77 9.03 9.98
N ASP A 52 0.49 9.46 9.92
CA ASP A 52 1.36 9.85 11.03
C ASP A 52 1.78 11.34 11.00
N GLY A 53 1.18 12.13 10.11
CA GLY A 53 1.55 13.54 9.90
C GLY A 53 1.13 14.50 11.02
N VAL A 54 0.22 14.12 11.92
CA VAL A 54 -0.21 14.95 13.05
C VAL A 54 0.51 14.51 14.33
N ALA A 55 1.19 15.43 15.00
CA ALA A 55 1.93 15.13 16.22
C ALA A 55 1.08 14.40 17.26
N GLY A 56 1.52 13.23 17.68
CA GLY A 56 0.84 12.38 18.68
C GLY A 56 -0.41 11.65 18.16
N ILE A 57 -0.67 11.66 16.85
CA ILE A 57 -1.74 10.91 16.18
C ILE A 57 -1.12 10.07 15.08
N ASP A 58 -1.26 8.75 15.19
CA ASP A 58 -0.82 7.78 14.21
C ASP A 58 -2.01 6.89 13.83
N LEU A 59 -2.68 7.25 12.73
CA LEU A 59 -3.85 6.55 12.22
C LEU A 59 -3.52 5.14 11.72
N SER A 60 -2.26 4.91 11.33
CA SER A 60 -1.81 3.60 10.83
C SER A 60 -1.78 2.52 11.91
N ARG A 61 -1.82 2.89 13.19
CA ARG A 61 -1.85 1.92 14.30
C ARG A 61 -3.23 1.32 14.53
N GLY A 62 -4.28 1.93 13.96
CA GLY A 62 -5.66 1.52 14.22
C GLY A 62 -6.11 1.77 15.68
N GLN A 63 -5.35 2.54 16.43
CA GLN A 63 -5.67 2.98 17.79
C GLN A 63 -6.10 4.44 17.73
N PHE A 64 -7.39 4.67 17.81
CA PHE A 64 -7.96 6.00 17.74
C PHE A 64 -8.32 6.49 19.16
N ARG A 65 -7.92 7.72 19.48
CA ARG A 65 -8.23 8.31 20.80
C ARG A 65 -9.72 8.56 21.01
N ARG A 66 -10.45 8.76 19.91
CA ARG A 66 -11.90 9.03 19.91
C ARG A 66 -12.53 8.11 18.89
N GLY A 67 -13.42 7.24 19.33
CA GLY A 67 -14.06 6.25 18.48
C GLY A 67 -13.22 4.99 18.26
N THR A 68 -13.74 3.88 18.69
CA THR A 68 -13.12 2.54 18.53
C THR A 68 -13.84 1.68 17.50
N SER A 69 -15.15 1.91 17.34
CA SER A 69 -15.97 1.25 16.31
C SER A 69 -15.90 1.99 14.99
N ASP A 70 -16.18 1.26 13.90
CA ASP A 70 -16.19 1.83 12.55
C ASP A 70 -17.25 2.92 12.41
N THR A 71 -18.43 2.71 13.00
CA THR A 71 -19.51 3.71 13.02
C THR A 71 -19.10 5.01 13.71
N GLU A 72 -18.36 4.93 14.82
CA GLU A 72 -17.85 6.12 15.50
C GLU A 72 -16.80 6.84 14.67
N ILE A 73 -15.93 6.11 14.00
CA ILE A 73 -14.90 6.70 13.12
C ILE A 73 -15.54 7.36 11.90
N ILE A 74 -16.53 6.71 11.27
CA ILE A 74 -17.33 7.29 10.18
C ILE A 74 -17.94 8.61 10.64
N LYS A 75 -18.59 8.64 11.80
CA LYS A 75 -19.18 9.85 12.37
C LYS A 75 -18.14 10.94 12.60
N ILE A 76 -16.97 10.60 13.15
CA ILE A 76 -15.86 11.55 13.34
C ILE A 76 -15.39 12.14 12.01
N ILE A 77 -15.25 11.33 10.97
CA ILE A 77 -14.88 11.80 9.62
C ILE A 77 -15.91 12.80 9.11
N GLN A 78 -17.19 12.48 9.23
CA GLN A 78 -18.28 13.30 8.69
C GLN A 78 -18.51 14.60 9.48
N THR A 79 -18.39 14.55 10.82
CA THR A 79 -18.70 15.69 11.68
C THR A 79 -17.48 16.51 12.10
N GLY A 80 -16.27 16.00 11.85
CA GLY A 80 -15.05 16.56 12.38
C GLY A 80 -14.93 16.39 13.90
N ILE A 81 -13.96 17.08 14.50
CA ILE A 81 -13.74 17.08 15.95
C ILE A 81 -13.81 18.52 16.44
N PRO A 82 -14.91 18.93 17.14
CA PRO A 82 -15.06 20.28 17.67
C PRO A 82 -13.88 20.71 18.52
N GLY A 83 -13.42 21.94 18.31
CA GLY A 83 -12.28 22.51 19.04
C GLY A 83 -10.92 22.04 18.57
N THR A 84 -10.83 21.36 17.43
CA THR A 84 -9.58 20.94 16.77
C THR A 84 -9.52 21.40 15.32
N THR A 85 -8.38 21.15 14.67
CA THR A 85 -8.18 21.41 13.25
C THR A 85 -8.78 20.34 12.33
N MET A 86 -9.39 19.27 12.87
CA MET A 86 -10.08 18.25 12.09
C MET A 86 -11.46 18.76 11.64
N PRO A 87 -11.65 19.15 10.37
CA PRO A 87 -12.91 19.66 9.88
C PRO A 87 -13.92 18.53 9.60
N PRO A 88 -15.22 18.83 9.45
CA PRO A 88 -16.18 17.90 8.90
C PRO A 88 -15.90 17.67 7.41
N HIS A 89 -16.11 16.41 6.95
CA HIS A 89 -15.99 16.03 5.55
C HIS A 89 -17.34 15.58 4.99
N VAL A 90 -17.70 16.11 3.83
CA VAL A 90 -18.96 15.75 3.14
C VAL A 90 -18.73 14.43 2.37
N LEU A 91 -18.79 13.33 3.10
CA LEU A 91 -18.71 11.97 2.58
C LEU A 91 -19.98 11.21 2.96
N SER A 92 -20.50 10.39 2.06
CA SER A 92 -21.56 9.43 2.37
C SER A 92 -21.06 8.38 3.39
N ASP A 93 -21.98 7.65 4.02
CA ASP A 93 -21.63 6.56 4.93
C ASP A 93 -20.75 5.51 4.24
N THR A 94 -21.06 5.22 2.97
CA THR A 94 -20.28 4.27 2.15
C THR A 94 -18.85 4.78 1.92
N GLU A 95 -18.67 6.02 1.50
CA GLU A 95 -17.36 6.61 1.23
C GLU A 95 -16.52 6.70 2.52
N ALA A 96 -17.10 7.20 3.60
CA ALA A 96 -16.44 7.25 4.90
C ALA A 96 -16.12 5.83 5.41
N GLY A 97 -16.99 4.86 5.17
CA GLY A 97 -16.77 3.44 5.46
C GLY A 97 -15.58 2.86 4.71
N THR A 98 -15.39 3.22 3.42
CA THR A 98 -14.19 2.78 2.68
C THR A 98 -12.91 3.41 3.24
N VAL A 99 -12.94 4.66 3.71
CA VAL A 99 -11.79 5.26 4.41
C VAL A 99 -11.47 4.48 5.69
N VAL A 100 -12.48 4.10 6.47
CA VAL A 100 -12.29 3.25 7.66
C VAL A 100 -11.69 1.90 7.29
N ALA A 101 -12.18 1.27 6.21
CA ALA A 101 -11.62 0.03 5.67
C ALA A 101 -10.12 0.16 5.37
N TYR A 102 -9.71 1.25 4.74
CA TYR A 102 -8.31 1.54 4.47
C TYR A 102 -7.49 1.70 5.75
N LEU A 103 -7.98 2.48 6.73
CA LEU A 103 -7.30 2.66 8.02
C LEU A 103 -7.17 1.35 8.80
N ARG A 104 -8.20 0.50 8.79
CA ARG A 104 -8.15 -0.84 9.41
C ARG A 104 -7.17 -1.76 8.69
N ASN A 105 -7.13 -1.70 7.35
CA ASN A 105 -6.16 -2.46 6.56
C ASN A 105 -4.73 -2.02 6.85
N MET A 106 -4.44 -0.71 6.93
CA MET A 106 -3.13 -0.20 7.37
C MET A 106 -2.74 -0.78 8.72
N ALA A 107 -3.66 -0.79 9.69
CA ALA A 107 -3.43 -1.35 11.01
C ALA A 107 -3.25 -2.87 11.01
N THR A 108 -3.91 -3.58 10.10
CA THR A 108 -3.78 -5.03 9.95
C THR A 108 -2.44 -5.39 9.30
N ILE A 109 -2.06 -4.68 8.24
CA ILE A 109 -0.75 -4.83 7.62
C ILE A 109 0.35 -4.54 8.64
N ARG A 110 0.18 -3.48 9.44
CA ARG A 110 1.12 -3.13 10.50
C ARG A 110 1.17 -4.16 11.64
N ARG A 111 0.07 -4.83 11.97
CA ARG A 111 -0.01 -5.91 12.98
C ARG A 111 0.41 -7.27 12.43
N GLY A 112 0.09 -7.56 11.16
CA GLY A 112 0.45 -8.80 10.48
C GLY A 112 1.89 -8.80 9.95
N ALA A 113 2.49 -7.62 9.75
CA ALA A 113 3.92 -7.48 9.83
C ALA A 113 4.29 -7.81 11.28
N ALA A 114 4.94 -8.95 11.48
CA ALA A 114 5.33 -9.44 12.80
C ALA A 114 5.89 -8.29 13.66
N PRO A 115 5.73 -8.31 15.01
CA PRO A 115 6.17 -7.23 15.90
C PRO A 115 7.60 -6.75 15.66
N ASP A 116 8.42 -7.56 15.00
CA ASP A 116 9.79 -7.23 14.62
C ASP A 116 9.91 -6.36 13.35
N VAL A 117 8.92 -6.36 12.46
CA VAL A 117 8.92 -5.51 11.23
C VAL A 117 8.68 -4.03 11.53
N LEU A 118 8.23 -3.72 12.73
CA LEU A 118 7.96 -2.36 13.19
C LEU A 118 8.90 -1.86 14.29
N ARG A 119 9.83 -2.69 14.74
CA ARG A 119 10.92 -2.26 15.64
C ARG A 119 11.99 -1.42 14.97
N GLY A 120 11.88 -1.21 13.72
CA GLY A 120 12.74 -0.36 12.89
C GLY A 120 12.54 -0.84 11.47
N VAL A 121 12.07 0.03 10.65
CA VAL A 121 12.39 -0.01 9.24
C VAL A 121 13.83 -0.45 9.20
N GLY A 122 14.17 -1.53 8.47
CA GLY A 122 15.50 -2.14 8.53
C GLY A 122 16.64 -1.14 8.28
N ASP A 123 17.85 -1.54 8.39
CA ASP A 123 19.01 -0.66 8.26
C ASP A 123 19.08 -0.04 6.85
N PRO A 124 18.92 1.29 6.69
CA PRO A 124 18.93 1.93 5.37
C PRO A 124 20.25 1.79 4.63
N ALA A 125 21.38 1.67 5.34
CA ALA A 125 22.69 1.53 4.71
C ALA A 125 22.84 0.13 4.09
N ARG A 126 22.42 -0.91 4.81
CA ARG A 126 22.36 -2.28 4.27
C ARG A 126 21.33 -2.34 3.14
N GLY A 127 20.17 -1.72 3.31
CA GLY A 127 19.15 -1.63 2.27
C GLY A 127 19.64 -1.02 0.98
N LYS A 128 20.43 0.06 1.06
CA LYS A 128 21.08 0.65 -0.12
C LYS A 128 22.04 -0.32 -0.80
N ALA A 129 22.87 -1.01 -0.03
CA ALA A 129 23.81 -1.99 -0.58
C ALA A 129 23.05 -3.15 -1.26
N LEU A 130 21.93 -3.60 -0.69
CA LEU A 130 21.07 -4.62 -1.30
C LEU A 130 20.38 -4.09 -2.57
N PHE A 131 19.91 -2.85 -2.57
CA PHE A 131 19.27 -2.21 -3.72
C PHE A 131 20.22 -2.12 -4.93
N GLU A 132 21.49 -1.73 -4.69
CA GLU A 132 22.52 -1.61 -5.71
C GLU A 132 23.14 -2.96 -6.09
N GLY A 133 23.21 -3.91 -5.14
CA GLY A 133 23.89 -5.21 -5.27
C GLY A 133 22.92 -6.38 -5.49
N LYS A 134 22.74 -7.22 -4.47
CA LYS A 134 21.97 -8.48 -4.52
C LYS A 134 20.56 -8.31 -5.05
N GLY A 135 19.86 -7.23 -4.68
CA GLY A 135 18.51 -6.93 -5.15
C GLY A 135 18.42 -6.60 -6.63
N GLN A 136 19.49 -6.03 -7.21
CA GLN A 136 19.57 -5.56 -8.60
C GLN A 136 18.50 -4.50 -8.96
N CYS A 137 18.00 -3.75 -7.99
CA CYS A 137 16.93 -2.78 -8.19
C CYS A 137 17.41 -1.59 -9.05
N ALA A 138 18.69 -1.18 -8.86
CA ALA A 138 19.34 -0.09 -9.60
C ALA A 138 19.52 -0.37 -11.10
N THR A 139 19.31 -1.62 -11.56
CA THR A 139 19.37 -1.97 -13.00
C THR A 139 18.15 -1.44 -13.77
N CYS A 140 17.06 -1.14 -13.08
CA CYS A 140 15.81 -0.65 -13.67
C CYS A 140 15.38 0.69 -13.07
N HIS A 141 15.62 0.91 -11.78
CA HIS A 141 15.16 2.09 -11.05
C HIS A 141 16.23 3.17 -10.94
N ARG A 142 15.78 4.41 -11.08
CA ARG A 142 16.58 5.62 -10.84
C ARG A 142 16.37 6.11 -9.41
N VAL A 143 17.45 6.60 -8.78
CA VAL A 143 17.43 7.30 -7.48
C VAL A 143 18.37 8.50 -7.56
N ASN A 144 17.88 9.68 -7.23
CA ASN A 144 18.66 10.94 -7.20
C ASN A 144 19.47 11.17 -8.50
N GLY A 145 18.81 10.98 -9.63
CA GLY A 145 19.42 11.16 -10.95
C GLY A 145 20.32 10.02 -11.42
N LYS A 146 20.63 9.03 -10.59
CA LYS A 146 21.47 7.87 -10.93
C LYS A 146 20.58 6.66 -11.28
N GLY A 147 20.93 5.93 -12.34
CA GLY A 147 20.19 4.77 -12.84
C GLY A 147 19.34 5.08 -14.07
N PRO A 148 18.81 4.04 -14.71
CA PRO A 148 18.02 4.14 -15.94
C PRO A 148 16.62 4.74 -15.68
N ARG A 149 15.95 5.13 -16.77
CA ARG A 149 14.56 5.66 -16.77
C ARG A 149 13.52 4.60 -17.13
N LEU A 150 13.90 3.35 -17.18
CA LEU A 150 13.04 2.25 -17.62
C LEU A 150 11.89 2.03 -16.66
N ALA A 151 12.18 1.99 -15.36
CA ALA A 151 11.21 1.86 -14.29
C ALA A 151 10.95 3.23 -13.61
N PRO A 152 9.94 3.34 -12.72
CA PRO A 152 9.69 4.56 -11.97
C PRO A 152 10.92 5.07 -11.23
N ASP A 153 11.10 6.40 -11.23
CA ASP A 153 12.07 7.08 -10.38
C ASP A 153 11.63 6.94 -8.91
N LEU A 154 12.53 6.49 -8.06
CA LEU A 154 12.29 6.23 -6.65
C LEU A 154 12.84 7.32 -5.73
N SER A 155 13.35 8.43 -6.27
CA SER A 155 13.97 9.51 -5.49
C SER A 155 13.06 10.08 -4.40
N GLU A 156 11.75 10.01 -4.57
CA GLU A 156 10.74 10.53 -3.64
C GLU A 156 9.79 9.44 -3.13
N VAL A 157 10.13 8.18 -3.32
CA VAL A 157 9.20 7.09 -3.04
C VAL A 157 8.83 7.00 -1.56
N GLY A 158 9.76 7.31 -0.67
CA GLY A 158 9.52 7.34 0.78
C GLY A 158 8.68 8.52 1.26
N ALA A 159 8.52 9.59 0.43
CA ALA A 159 7.56 10.66 0.69
C ALA A 159 6.19 10.39 0.08
N THR A 160 6.12 9.55 -0.97
CA THR A 160 4.91 9.37 -1.79
C THR A 160 4.21 8.04 -1.61
N ARG A 161 4.82 7.09 -0.89
CA ARG A 161 4.24 5.75 -0.63
C ARG A 161 4.34 5.35 0.83
N PRO A 162 3.25 4.83 1.41
CA PRO A 162 3.27 4.17 2.71
C PRO A 162 4.22 2.97 2.73
N LEU A 163 4.82 2.67 3.89
CA LEU A 163 5.71 1.52 4.07
C LEU A 163 5.05 0.21 3.60
N ALA A 164 3.77 0.02 3.90
CA ALA A 164 3.02 -1.16 3.49
C ALA A 164 2.98 -1.34 1.96
N GLU A 165 2.82 -0.25 1.20
CA GLU A 165 2.88 -0.30 -0.27
C GLU A 165 4.28 -0.62 -0.78
N LEU A 166 5.33 -0.16 -0.09
CA LEU A 166 6.71 -0.50 -0.44
C LEU A 166 6.97 -1.99 -0.23
N PHE A 167 6.56 -2.55 0.90
CA PHE A 167 6.61 -4.01 1.13
C PHE A 167 5.84 -4.79 0.08
N GLN A 168 4.58 -4.38 -0.15
CA GLN A 168 3.72 -5.05 -1.13
C GLN A 168 4.34 -5.02 -2.53
N ALA A 169 4.89 -3.86 -2.96
CA ALA A 169 5.50 -3.72 -4.28
C ALA A 169 6.73 -4.62 -4.47
N LEU A 170 7.49 -4.90 -3.41
CA LEU A 170 8.63 -5.81 -3.44
C LEU A 170 8.20 -7.28 -3.46
N LEU A 171 7.17 -7.62 -2.67
CA LEU A 171 6.75 -9.01 -2.48
C LEU A 171 5.74 -9.47 -3.54
N ASP A 172 4.87 -8.57 -4.00
CA ASP A 172 3.84 -8.84 -5.01
C ASP A 172 3.67 -7.63 -5.93
N PRO A 173 4.57 -7.46 -6.90
CA PRO A 173 4.56 -6.30 -7.78
C PRO A 173 3.31 -6.17 -8.65
N ASP A 174 2.63 -7.28 -8.93
CA ASP A 174 1.41 -7.28 -9.74
C ASP A 174 0.22 -6.69 -8.97
N ALA A 175 0.13 -6.94 -7.67
CA ALA A 175 -0.97 -6.45 -6.83
C ALA A 175 -1.00 -4.91 -6.68
N THR A 176 0.15 -4.25 -6.84
CA THR A 176 0.29 -2.80 -6.60
C THR A 176 0.63 -1.99 -7.85
N MET A 177 0.51 -2.59 -9.03
CA MET A 177 0.89 -1.95 -10.28
C MET A 177 -0.04 -0.78 -10.64
N ARG A 178 0.44 0.44 -10.45
CA ARG A 178 -0.27 1.67 -10.84
C ARG A 178 -0.38 1.79 -12.36
N ALA A 179 -1.48 2.34 -12.88
CA ALA A 179 -1.72 2.48 -14.30
C ALA A 179 -0.57 3.16 -15.06
N GLY A 180 0.02 4.22 -14.48
CA GLY A 180 1.17 4.94 -15.07
C GLY A 180 2.50 4.17 -15.07
N ASN A 181 2.59 3.05 -14.35
CA ASN A 181 3.79 2.21 -14.28
C ASN A 181 3.69 0.96 -15.17
N ARG A 182 2.55 0.77 -15.84
CA ARG A 182 2.36 -0.35 -16.74
C ARG A 182 3.23 -0.19 -17.98
N PHE A 183 3.88 -1.26 -18.37
CA PHE A 183 4.54 -1.30 -19.66
C PHE A 183 3.51 -1.42 -20.79
N PHE A 184 3.90 -0.91 -21.93
CA PHE A 184 3.12 -0.97 -23.16
C PHE A 184 3.86 -1.83 -24.18
N ARG A 185 3.15 -2.75 -24.78
CA ARG A 185 3.68 -3.66 -25.80
C ARG A 185 3.05 -3.32 -27.14
N VAL A 186 3.87 -3.26 -28.15
CA VAL A 186 3.45 -3.14 -29.55
C VAL A 186 4.01 -4.29 -30.38
N VAL A 187 3.23 -4.75 -31.34
CA VAL A 187 3.66 -5.71 -32.35
C VAL A 187 3.45 -5.07 -33.71
N THR A 188 4.51 -4.91 -34.47
CA THR A 188 4.47 -4.35 -35.83
C THR A 188 3.92 -5.35 -36.83
N LYS A 189 3.52 -4.89 -38.00
CA LYS A 189 3.00 -5.76 -39.09
C LYS A 189 4.03 -6.75 -39.62
N ASP A 190 5.30 -6.40 -39.56
CA ASP A 190 6.44 -7.27 -39.90
C ASP A 190 6.83 -8.25 -38.78
N GLY A 191 6.12 -8.20 -37.62
CA GLY A 191 6.26 -9.15 -36.51
C GLY A 191 7.22 -8.73 -35.41
N ALA A 192 7.90 -7.59 -35.53
CA ALA A 192 8.75 -7.10 -34.44
C ALA A 192 7.91 -6.75 -33.18
N THR A 193 8.41 -7.14 -32.01
CA THR A 193 7.78 -6.82 -30.72
C THR A 193 8.65 -5.82 -29.96
N ILE A 194 8.04 -4.71 -29.55
CA ILE A 194 8.70 -3.68 -28.74
C ILE A 194 7.87 -3.51 -27.47
N THR A 195 8.55 -3.56 -26.32
CA THR A 195 7.93 -3.32 -25.01
C THR A 195 8.71 -2.22 -24.32
N GLY A 196 8.00 -1.30 -23.69
CA GLY A 196 8.64 -0.17 -23.01
C GLY A 196 7.65 0.64 -22.19
N ARG A 197 8.14 1.72 -21.63
CA ARG A 197 7.30 2.67 -20.92
C ARG A 197 6.56 3.54 -21.93
N LEU A 198 5.24 3.59 -21.84
CA LEU A 198 4.44 4.50 -22.65
C LEU A 198 4.73 5.94 -22.24
N LEU A 199 5.16 6.74 -23.19
CA LEU A 199 5.38 8.18 -23.01
C LEU A 199 4.15 8.97 -23.48
N ASN A 200 3.64 8.61 -24.66
CA ASN A 200 2.47 9.24 -25.22
C ASN A 200 1.77 8.29 -26.22
N GLN A 201 0.49 8.47 -26.42
CA GLN A 201 -0.26 7.91 -27.55
C GLN A 201 -1.42 8.82 -27.92
N ASP A 202 -1.69 8.89 -29.19
CA ASP A 202 -2.85 9.56 -29.78
C ASP A 202 -3.60 8.62 -30.74
N SER A 203 -4.46 9.15 -31.60
CA SER A 203 -5.20 8.35 -32.59
C SER A 203 -4.31 7.73 -33.65
N TYR A 204 -3.11 8.24 -33.90
CA TYR A 204 -2.25 7.89 -35.02
C TYR A 204 -0.95 7.20 -34.61
N ALA A 205 -0.40 7.52 -33.45
CA ALA A 205 0.92 7.11 -33.03
C ALA A 205 0.97 6.63 -31.58
N VAL A 206 2.02 5.82 -31.32
CA VAL A 206 2.45 5.41 -29.98
C VAL A 206 3.92 5.78 -29.82
N GLN A 207 4.26 6.39 -28.69
CA GLN A 207 5.62 6.76 -28.33
C GLN A 207 6.03 6.01 -27.05
N LEU A 208 7.09 5.23 -27.15
CA LEU A 208 7.63 4.38 -26.09
C LEU A 208 9.08 4.77 -25.78
N LEU A 209 9.46 4.61 -24.52
CA LEU A 209 10.85 4.48 -24.14
C LEU A 209 11.16 2.97 -24.05
N ASP A 210 12.02 2.48 -24.95
CA ASP A 210 12.39 1.07 -24.99
C ASP A 210 13.36 0.68 -23.86
N ALA A 211 13.72 -0.62 -23.79
CA ALA A 211 14.63 -1.13 -22.75
C ALA A 211 16.05 -0.53 -22.85
N ASN A 212 16.42 0.07 -23.98
CA ASN A 212 17.71 0.75 -24.21
C ASN A 212 17.60 2.26 -24.02
N GLU A 213 16.51 2.73 -23.40
CA GLU A 213 16.20 4.16 -23.21
C GLU A 213 16.10 4.97 -24.52
N ARG A 214 15.76 4.33 -25.63
CA ARG A 214 15.54 5.02 -26.90
C ARG A 214 14.07 5.38 -27.05
N LEU A 215 13.84 6.60 -27.52
CA LEU A 215 12.51 7.02 -27.92
C LEU A 215 12.14 6.29 -29.23
N VAL A 216 11.09 5.48 -29.18
CA VAL A 216 10.52 4.79 -30.32
C VAL A 216 9.14 5.38 -30.61
N SER A 217 8.96 5.96 -31.80
CA SER A 217 7.68 6.49 -32.28
C SER A 217 7.17 5.63 -33.42
N LEU A 218 5.97 5.08 -33.27
CA LEU A 218 5.38 4.12 -34.18
C LEU A 218 3.99 4.58 -34.61
N GLN A 219 3.72 4.54 -35.90
CA GLN A 219 2.38 4.80 -36.43
C GLN A 219 1.48 3.58 -36.15
N LYS A 220 0.31 3.80 -35.56
CA LYS A 220 -0.65 2.73 -35.27
C LYS A 220 -1.08 1.95 -36.50
N ALA A 221 -1.12 2.61 -37.66
CA ALA A 221 -1.39 1.96 -38.94
C ALA A 221 -0.38 0.84 -39.31
N ASN A 222 0.83 0.86 -38.76
CA ASN A 222 1.87 -0.13 -38.95
C ASN A 222 1.91 -1.20 -37.87
N LEU A 223 1.00 -1.13 -36.90
CA LEU A 223 0.91 -2.08 -35.79
C LEU A 223 -0.15 -3.13 -36.07
N ARG A 224 0.14 -4.37 -35.67
CA ARG A 224 -0.81 -5.49 -35.65
C ARG A 224 -1.51 -5.55 -34.30
N GLU A 225 -0.76 -5.30 -33.21
CA GLU A 225 -1.26 -5.31 -31.85
C GLU A 225 -0.57 -4.21 -31.02
N PHE A 226 -1.30 -3.62 -30.09
CA PHE A 226 -0.73 -2.72 -29.09
C PHE A 226 -1.62 -2.66 -27.86
N GLY A 227 -1.02 -2.49 -26.68
CA GLY A 227 -1.74 -2.41 -25.43
C GLY A 227 -0.84 -2.48 -24.20
N TYR A 228 -1.45 -2.27 -23.04
CA TYR A 228 -0.75 -2.43 -21.78
C TYR A 228 -0.46 -3.89 -21.47
N VAL A 229 0.75 -4.15 -20.97
CA VAL A 229 1.12 -5.45 -20.40
C VAL A 229 0.37 -5.66 -19.10
N LYS A 230 -0.18 -6.85 -18.90
CA LYS A 230 -1.02 -7.18 -17.74
C LYS A 230 -0.22 -7.44 -16.47
N SER A 231 1.00 -7.97 -16.59
CA SER A 231 1.88 -8.29 -15.49
C SER A 231 2.99 -7.26 -15.33
N SER A 232 3.47 -7.10 -14.11
CA SER A 232 4.62 -6.24 -13.80
C SER A 232 5.92 -6.82 -14.39
N PRO A 233 6.76 -5.99 -15.04
CA PRO A 233 8.12 -6.42 -15.38
C PRO A 233 9.06 -6.49 -14.17
N MET A 234 8.66 -5.90 -13.05
CA MET A 234 9.41 -5.98 -11.79
C MET A 234 9.24 -7.40 -11.21
N PRO A 235 10.32 -8.15 -10.98
CA PRO A 235 10.21 -9.46 -10.36
C PRO A 235 9.90 -9.32 -8.86
N SER A 236 9.19 -10.32 -8.29
CA SER A 236 9.10 -10.47 -6.84
C SER A 236 10.48 -10.76 -6.25
N VAL A 237 10.75 -10.20 -5.08
CA VAL A 237 12.00 -10.48 -4.35
C VAL A 237 11.88 -11.61 -3.34
N ARG A 238 10.72 -12.29 -3.24
CA ARG A 238 10.44 -13.35 -2.23
C ARG A 238 11.49 -14.45 -2.19
N ASP A 239 11.93 -14.88 -3.36
CA ASP A 239 12.88 -15.99 -3.48
C ASP A 239 14.33 -15.51 -3.53
N LYS A 240 14.57 -14.19 -3.54
CA LYS A 240 15.88 -13.58 -3.71
C LYS A 240 16.42 -12.96 -2.43
N LEU A 241 15.54 -12.36 -1.64
CA LEU A 241 15.87 -11.65 -0.40
C LEU A 241 15.21 -12.34 0.80
N SER A 242 15.92 -12.42 1.91
CA SER A 242 15.34 -12.82 3.20
C SER A 242 14.39 -11.73 3.72
N ALA A 243 13.55 -12.06 4.70
CA ALA A 243 12.65 -11.09 5.33
C ALA A 243 13.40 -9.87 5.88
N GLN A 244 14.53 -10.08 6.56
CA GLN A 244 15.37 -8.98 7.07
C GLN A 244 15.96 -8.13 5.96
N GLU A 245 16.37 -8.74 4.84
CA GLU A 245 16.89 -7.99 3.69
C GLU A 245 15.78 -7.18 3.00
N VAL A 246 14.54 -7.67 2.98
CA VAL A 246 13.38 -6.90 2.51
C VAL A 246 13.12 -5.71 3.42
N ASP A 247 13.18 -5.90 4.75
CA ASP A 247 13.06 -4.83 5.74
C ASP A 247 14.11 -3.75 5.52
N ASP A 248 15.38 -4.16 5.30
CA ASP A 248 16.49 -3.24 5.04
C ASP A 248 16.26 -2.43 3.74
N VAL A 249 15.81 -3.09 2.66
CA VAL A 249 15.49 -2.40 1.40
C VAL A 249 14.34 -1.41 1.60
N VAL A 250 13.27 -1.79 2.30
CA VAL A 250 12.18 -0.86 2.63
C VAL A 250 12.70 0.30 3.48
N GLY A 251 13.62 0.03 4.41
CA GLY A 251 14.31 1.03 5.19
C GLY A 251 14.99 2.08 4.34
N TYR A 252 15.74 1.64 3.37
CA TYR A 252 16.39 2.53 2.41
C TYR A 252 15.37 3.33 1.60
N LEU A 253 14.37 2.65 1.01
CA LEU A 253 13.35 3.33 0.20
C LEU A 253 12.59 4.39 1.00
N ALA A 254 12.31 4.15 2.27
CA ALA A 254 11.63 5.10 3.16
C ALA A 254 12.44 6.38 3.42
N THR A 255 13.77 6.34 3.26
CA THR A 255 14.62 7.54 3.36
C THR A 255 14.58 8.42 2.11
N LEU A 256 14.12 7.91 0.98
CA LEU A 256 14.09 8.60 -0.30
C LEU A 256 12.91 9.57 -0.35
N LYS A 257 13.11 10.78 0.13
CA LYS A 257 12.07 11.83 0.26
C LYS A 257 12.27 13.03 -0.68
N GLY A 258 13.05 12.83 -1.73
CA GLY A 258 13.48 13.89 -2.62
C GLY A 258 14.72 14.62 -2.10
N VAL A 259 15.27 15.48 -2.94
CA VAL A 259 16.30 16.43 -2.52
C VAL A 259 15.60 17.59 -1.80
N ASN A 260 15.94 17.86 -0.55
CA ASN A 260 15.60 19.13 0.05
C ASN A 260 16.28 20.23 -0.80
N PRO A 261 15.53 21.24 -1.27
CA PRO A 261 16.10 22.35 -2.02
C PRO A 261 17.06 23.16 -1.17
#